data_90650d6ab1dd61478f30d79e1c26c137
#
_entry.id   90650d6ab1dd61478f30d79e1c26c137
#
_cell.length_a   1.000
_cell.length_b   1.000
_cell.length_c   1.000
_cell.angle_alpha   90.00
_cell.angle_beta   90.00
_cell.angle_gamma   90.00
#
_symmetry.space_group_name_H-M   'P 1'
#
loop_
_entity.id
_entity.type
_entity.pdbx_description
1 polymer ?
#
loop_
_entity_poly.entity_id
_entity_poly.type
_entity_poly.pdbx_seq_one_letter_code
_entity_poly.pdbx_strand_id
1 'polypeptide(L)' 'MTFKEAKEAFLRRLPVSYKGSYYQEIIRLSFQYGNDGAVMETATILDKNSRTEVVIPIKEIEKWTSSE' A
#
# COMPACT_ATOMS: atom_id res chain seq x y z
N MET A 1 4.87 -4.95 -4.78
CA MET A 1 5.66 -3.72 -4.57
C MET A 1 6.70 -3.98 -3.51
N THR A 2 7.90 -3.48 -3.71
CA THR A 2 8.93 -3.55 -2.66
C THR A 2 8.74 -2.42 -1.65
N PHE A 3 9.39 -2.54 -0.50
CA PHE A 3 9.32 -1.48 0.49
C PHE A 3 9.83 -0.15 -0.07
N LYS A 4 10.90 -0.19 -0.85
CA LYS A 4 11.47 1.01 -1.46
C LYS A 4 10.46 1.68 -2.39
N GLU A 5 9.75 0.89 -3.18
CA GLU A 5 8.72 1.41 -4.07
C GLU A 5 7.54 1.98 -3.30
N ALA A 6 7.15 1.30 -2.23
CA ALA A 6 6.06 1.76 -1.39
C ALA A 6 6.41 3.07 -0.69
N LYS A 7 7.65 3.19 -0.21
CA LYS A 7 8.13 4.42 0.43
C LYS A 7 8.08 5.58 -0.56
N GLU A 8 8.52 5.36 -1.79
CA GLU A 8 8.49 6.38 -2.81
C GLU A 8 7.06 6.79 -3.14
N ALA A 9 6.16 5.82 -3.29
CA ALA A 9 4.76 6.10 -3.55
C ALA A 9 4.14 6.90 -2.40
N PHE A 10 4.51 6.56 -1.16
CA PHE A 10 4.03 7.28 0.01
C PHE A 10 4.51 8.73 0.02
N LEU A 11 5.80 8.95 -0.23
CA LEU A 11 6.36 10.30 -0.20
C LEU A 11 5.85 11.18 -1.33
N ARG A 12 5.59 10.60 -2.48
CA ARG A 12 5.11 11.33 -3.66
C ARG A 12 3.60 11.34 -3.78
N ARG A 13 2.89 10.68 -2.88
CA ARG A 13 1.43 10.54 -2.90
C ARG A 13 0.94 9.97 -4.23
N LEU A 14 1.62 8.92 -4.68
CA LEU A 14 1.26 8.27 -5.93
C LEU A 14 0.13 7.25 -5.69
N PRO A 15 -0.76 7.08 -6.64
CA PRO A 15 -1.81 6.06 -6.50
C PRO A 15 -1.24 4.66 -6.60
N VAL A 16 -1.93 3.73 -5.98
CA VAL A 16 -1.56 2.32 -5.98
C VAL A 16 -2.78 1.47 -6.29
N SER A 17 -2.57 0.19 -6.56
CA SER A 17 -3.67 -0.74 -6.75
C SER A 17 -3.51 -1.94 -5.82
N TYR A 18 -4.64 -2.51 -5.46
CA TYR A 18 -4.69 -3.72 -4.64
C TYR A 18 -5.86 -4.56 -5.14
N LYS A 19 -5.56 -5.79 -5.54
CA LYS A 19 -6.56 -6.70 -6.12
C LYS A 19 -7.35 -6.04 -7.27
N GLY A 20 -6.64 -5.28 -8.10
CA GLY A 20 -7.24 -4.63 -9.25
C GLY A 20 -8.02 -3.37 -8.97
N SER A 21 -8.13 -2.96 -7.71
CA SER A 21 -8.85 -1.75 -7.34
C SER A 21 -7.89 -0.58 -7.16
N TYR A 22 -8.36 0.58 -7.54
CA TYR A 22 -7.61 1.83 -7.42
C TYR A 22 -7.70 2.38 -5.99
N TYR A 23 -6.56 2.81 -5.46
CA TYR A 23 -6.50 3.52 -4.18
C TYR A 23 -5.68 4.78 -4.37
N GLN A 24 -6.15 5.87 -3.78
CA GLN A 24 -5.59 7.19 -4.05
C GLN A 24 -4.14 7.33 -3.61
N GLU A 25 -3.81 6.81 -2.44
CA GLU A 25 -2.45 6.92 -1.93
C GLU A 25 -2.22 5.99 -0.74
N ILE A 26 -0.94 5.82 -0.42
CA ILE A 26 -0.54 5.18 0.83
C ILE A 26 -0.46 6.29 1.88
N ILE A 27 -1.15 6.10 3.00
CA ILE A 27 -1.16 7.12 4.06
C ILE A 27 -0.29 6.76 5.25
N ARG A 28 0.16 5.50 5.34
CA ARG A 28 1.00 5.06 6.45
C ARG A 28 1.78 3.84 6.04
N LEU A 29 3.03 3.77 6.48
CA LEU A 29 3.86 2.59 6.36
C LEU A 29 4.12 2.05 7.76
N SER A 30 4.03 0.74 7.93
CA SER A 30 4.17 0.12 9.26
C SER A 30 4.94 -1.18 9.17
N PHE A 31 5.49 -1.58 10.30
CA PHE A 31 6.15 -2.87 10.46
C PHE A 31 5.45 -3.63 11.58
N GLN A 32 5.25 -4.93 11.38
CA GLN A 32 4.63 -5.79 12.37
C GLN A 32 5.45 -7.06 12.50
N TYR A 33 5.43 -7.65 13.70
CA TYR A 33 6.01 -8.98 13.89
C TYR A 33 4.94 -10.03 13.60
N GLY A 34 5.31 -11.00 12.77
CA GLY A 34 4.45 -12.16 12.55
C GLY A 34 4.55 -13.13 13.71
N ASN A 35 3.71 -14.17 13.66
CA ASN A 35 3.71 -15.21 14.71
C ASN A 35 5.01 -15.97 14.79
N ASP A 36 5.76 -15.99 13.71
CA ASP A 36 7.06 -16.68 13.62
C ASP A 36 8.23 -15.74 13.97
N GLY A 37 7.93 -14.51 14.41
CA GLY A 37 8.97 -13.54 14.74
C GLY A 37 9.52 -12.77 13.54
N ALA A 38 9.08 -13.08 12.34
CA ALA A 38 9.51 -12.35 11.14
C ALA A 38 8.83 -10.99 11.10
N VAL A 39 9.52 -10.01 10.52
CA VAL A 39 8.96 -8.66 10.36
C VAL A 39 8.16 -8.61 9.07
N MET A 40 6.91 -8.16 9.18
CA MET A 40 6.05 -7.95 8.04
C MET A 40 5.93 -6.45 7.76
N GLU A 41 6.19 -6.05 6.52
CA GLU A 41 6.03 -4.67 6.09
C GLU A 41 4.60 -4.48 5.60
N THR A 42 3.89 -3.51 6.15
CA THR A 42 2.51 -3.23 5.77
C THR A 42 2.34 -1.76 5.40
N ALA A 43 1.30 -1.49 4.64
CA ALA A 43 0.93 -0.14 4.29
C ALA A 43 -0.55 0.05 4.50
N THR A 44 -0.93 1.24 4.92
CA THR A 44 -2.34 1.62 5.01
C THR A 44 -2.67 2.43 3.75
N ILE A 45 -3.64 1.96 3.00
CA ILE A 45 -4.08 2.64 1.78
C ILE A 45 -5.46 3.22 1.97
N LEU A 46 -5.71 4.32 1.29
CA LEU A 46 -6.95 5.06 1.44
C LEU A 46 -7.83 4.90 0.21
N ASP A 47 -9.05 4.46 0.45
CA ASP A 47 -10.09 4.48 -0.57
C ASP A 47 -10.84 5.80 -0.45
N LYS A 48 -10.65 6.67 -1.41
CA LYS A 48 -11.22 8.01 -1.39
C LYS A 48 -12.75 8.00 -1.39
N ASN A 49 -13.34 7.07 -2.12
CA ASN A 49 -14.80 7.06 -2.27
C ASN A 49 -15.51 6.67 -0.99
N SER A 50 -15.01 5.66 -0.30
CA SER A 50 -15.60 5.19 0.95
C SER A 50 -14.93 5.81 2.17
N ARG A 51 -13.81 6.49 1.98
CA ARG A 51 -12.96 7.03 3.06
C ARG A 51 -12.52 5.93 4.01
N THR A 52 -12.37 4.71 3.47
CA THR A 52 -11.97 3.56 4.26
C THR A 52 -10.47 3.38 4.19
N GLU A 53 -9.86 3.09 5.34
CA GLU A 53 -8.44 2.76 5.42
C GLU A 53 -8.30 1.24 5.46
N VAL A 54 -7.43 0.71 4.62
CA VAL A 54 -7.18 -0.72 4.55
C VAL A 54 -5.68 -0.95 4.79
N VAL A 55 -5.36 -1.84 5.73
CA VAL A 55 -3.98 -2.20 6.03
C VAL A 55 -3.66 -3.51 5.34
N ILE A 56 -2.66 -3.50 4.46
CA ILE A 56 -2.30 -4.68 3.68
C ILE A 56 -0.78 -4.84 3.60
N PRO A 57 -0.30 -6.08 3.40
CA PRO A 57 1.14 -6.30 3.18
C PRO A 57 1.62 -5.56 1.94
N ILE A 58 2.78 -4.91 2.05
CA ILE A 58 3.33 -4.14 0.92
C ILE A 58 3.54 -5.01 -0.31
N LYS A 59 3.91 -6.27 -0.12
CA LYS A 59 4.15 -7.17 -1.25
C LYS A 59 2.91 -7.42 -2.10
N GLU A 60 1.72 -7.15 -1.58
CA GLU A 60 0.47 -7.35 -2.32
C GLU A 60 -0.02 -6.07 -3.00
N ILE A 61 0.66 -4.96 -2.78
CA ILE A 61 0.32 -3.69 -3.42
C ILE A 61 1.06 -3.60 -4.74
N GLU A 62 0.39 -3.06 -5.76
CA GLU A 62 0.99 -2.82 -7.06
C GLU A 62 0.89 -1.35 -7.42
N LYS A 63 1.78 -0.91 -8.29
CA LYS A 63 1.71 0.45 -8.81
C LYS A 63 0.46 0.58 -9.65
N TRP A 64 -0.25 1.69 -9.48
CA TRP A 64 -1.38 1.97 -10.36
C TRP A 64 -0.84 2.38 -11.72
N THR A 65 -1.28 1.67 -12.74
CA THR A 65 -0.95 2.04 -14.11
C THR A 65 -2.25 2.33 -14.83
N SER A 66 -2.31 3.53 -15.37
CA SER A 66 -3.46 3.90 -16.19
C SER A 66 -3.37 3.15 -17.50
N SER A 67 -4.30 2.26 -17.74
CA SER A 67 -4.40 1.59 -19.03
C SER A 67 -5.30 2.38 -19.94
N GLU A 68 -4.77 2.78 -21.04
CA GLU A 68 -5.56 3.48 -22.04
C GLU A 68 -5.70 2.65 -23.29
#